data_9eb2bf29da55f8a5c961f8af1c0752c5
#
_entry.id   9eb2bf29da55f8a5c961f8af1c0752c5
#
_cell.length_a   1.000
_cell.length_b   1.000
_cell.length_c   1.000
_cell.angle_alpha   90.00
_cell.angle_beta   90.00
_cell.angle_gamma   90.00
#
_symmetry.space_group_name_H-M   'P 1'
#
loop_
_entity.id
_entity.type
_entity.pdbx_description
1 polymer ?
#
loop_
_entity_poly.entity_id
_entity_poly.type
_entity_poly.pdbx_seq_one_letter_code
_entity_poly.pdbx_strand_id
1 'polypeptide(L)'
;IGAPPGYVGYEEGGYLTEAVRRKPYSVILLDEVEKAHPDVFNILLQVLDDGQLTDGQGRRVDFKNTVLVMTSNLGSDLIQTMASDSGSDYETMRDAVMEVVGSHFRPEFINRIDEAVVFHPLEKDQIRGIADIQLHMLHERLRERDLSLELTDAATSKLVDVGYDPVFGARPLKRAIQRWIENPLAQDILSGRFMPGSTIVADVENDEFIFSAREG
;
A
#
# COMPACT_ATOMS: atom_id res chain seq x y z
N ILE A 1 -9.10 -8.40 20.73
CA ILE A 1 -9.02 -8.53 22.20
C ILE A 1 -9.20 -9.98 22.68
N GLY A 2 -9.69 -10.86 21.83
CA GLY A 2 -10.07 -12.23 22.18
C GLY A 2 -11.56 -12.38 22.50
N ALA A 3 -12.02 -13.63 22.53
CA ALA A 3 -13.41 -13.95 22.85
C ALA A 3 -13.68 -13.81 24.36
N PRO A 4 -14.91 -13.46 24.77
CA PRO A 4 -15.30 -13.45 26.18
C PRO A 4 -15.30 -14.87 26.79
N PRO A 5 -15.25 -14.99 28.12
CA PRO A 5 -15.34 -16.29 28.78
C PRO A 5 -16.56 -17.10 28.33
N GLY A 6 -16.33 -18.37 28.00
CA GLY A 6 -17.37 -19.30 27.55
C GLY A 6 -17.60 -19.34 26.00
N TYR A 7 -16.90 -18.53 25.22
CA TYR A 7 -16.96 -18.57 23.76
C TYR A 7 -15.73 -19.28 23.18
N VAL A 8 -15.90 -19.82 21.96
CA VAL A 8 -14.81 -20.47 21.21
C VAL A 8 -13.71 -19.43 20.92
N GLY A 9 -12.44 -19.80 21.18
CA GLY A 9 -11.29 -18.90 21.01
C GLY A 9 -10.90 -18.10 22.27
N TYR A 10 -11.59 -18.27 23.39
CA TYR A 10 -11.22 -17.59 24.65
C TYR A 10 -9.79 -17.90 25.11
N GLU A 11 -9.33 -19.13 24.94
CA GLU A 11 -7.99 -19.55 25.37
C GLU A 11 -6.87 -18.98 24.47
N GLU A 12 -7.18 -18.58 23.24
CA GLU A 12 -6.18 -18.06 22.30
C GLU A 12 -5.78 -16.61 22.56
N GLY A 13 -6.53 -15.88 23.42
CA GLY A 13 -6.33 -14.45 23.63
C GLY A 13 -6.67 -13.60 22.38
N GLY A 14 -6.50 -12.30 22.47
CA GLY A 14 -6.67 -11.41 21.32
C GLY A 14 -5.38 -11.33 20.49
N TYR A 15 -5.49 -11.46 19.18
CA TYR A 15 -4.32 -11.39 18.28
C TYR A 15 -3.49 -10.11 18.50
N LEU A 16 -4.15 -8.94 18.58
CA LEU A 16 -3.48 -7.66 18.77
C LEU A 16 -2.78 -7.58 20.14
N THR A 17 -3.48 -7.94 21.22
CA THR A 17 -2.95 -7.87 22.58
C THR A 17 -1.78 -8.83 22.78
N GLU A 18 -1.85 -10.04 22.22
CA GLU A 18 -0.74 -10.99 22.26
C GLU A 18 0.48 -10.52 21.44
N ALA A 19 0.24 -9.91 20.27
CA ALA A 19 1.33 -9.36 19.44
C ALA A 19 2.09 -8.25 20.16
N VAL A 20 1.37 -7.29 20.76
CA VAL A 20 1.95 -6.18 21.52
C VAL A 20 2.63 -6.68 22.80
N ARG A 21 2.04 -7.63 23.52
CA ARG A 21 2.66 -8.22 24.72
C ARG A 21 4.01 -8.85 24.42
N ARG A 22 4.15 -9.49 23.25
CA ARG A 22 5.43 -10.11 22.81
C ARG A 22 6.42 -9.09 22.28
N LYS A 23 5.94 -8.01 21.66
CA LYS A 23 6.76 -6.95 21.06
C LYS A 23 6.18 -5.59 21.45
N PRO A 24 6.49 -5.07 22.66
CA PRO A 24 5.90 -3.83 23.14
C PRO A 24 6.35 -2.59 22.36
N TYR A 25 7.50 -2.62 21.71
CA TYR A 25 7.97 -1.56 20.80
C TYR A 25 7.63 -1.94 19.38
N SER A 26 6.46 -1.52 18.90
CA SER A 26 5.96 -1.90 17.57
C SER A 26 5.14 -0.79 16.93
N VAL A 27 5.07 -0.84 15.61
CA VAL A 27 4.12 -0.06 14.82
C VAL A 27 2.93 -0.95 14.50
N ILE A 28 1.74 -0.47 14.80
CA ILE A 28 0.46 -1.15 14.58
C ILE A 28 -0.23 -0.42 13.43
N LEU A 29 -0.46 -1.12 12.33
CA LEU A 29 -1.22 -0.60 11.21
C LEU A 29 -2.64 -1.14 11.26
N LEU A 30 -3.61 -0.23 11.29
CA LEU A 30 -5.04 -0.51 11.15
C LEU A 30 -5.49 0.03 9.80
N ASP A 31 -5.65 -0.86 8.85
CA ASP A 31 -5.99 -0.50 7.47
C ASP A 31 -7.51 -0.40 7.30
N GLU A 32 -7.98 0.63 6.58
CA GLU A 32 -9.39 0.88 6.25
C GLU A 32 -10.29 0.95 7.51
N VAL A 33 -9.89 1.79 8.48
CA VAL A 33 -10.59 1.88 9.79
C VAL A 33 -12.06 2.29 9.67
N GLU A 34 -12.47 2.98 8.60
CA GLU A 34 -13.86 3.34 8.34
C GLU A 34 -14.79 2.13 8.16
N LYS A 35 -14.23 0.95 7.84
CA LYS A 35 -14.98 -0.30 7.69
C LYS A 35 -15.13 -1.08 8.99
N ALA A 36 -14.47 -0.62 10.05
CA ALA A 36 -14.51 -1.32 11.33
C ALA A 36 -15.87 -1.20 12.02
N HIS A 37 -16.22 -2.22 12.80
CA HIS A 37 -17.42 -2.15 13.64
C HIS A 37 -17.26 -1.02 14.68
N PRO A 38 -18.35 -0.28 15.03
CA PRO A 38 -18.31 0.81 16.00
C PRO A 38 -17.65 0.48 17.33
N ASP A 39 -17.76 -0.75 17.82
CA ASP A 39 -17.14 -1.20 19.06
C ASP A 39 -15.60 -1.18 19.00
N VAL A 40 -15.01 -1.28 17.81
CA VAL A 40 -13.54 -1.17 17.64
C VAL A 40 -13.05 0.21 18.07
N PHE A 41 -13.81 1.26 17.77
CA PHE A 41 -13.46 2.63 18.17
C PHE A 41 -13.47 2.83 19.68
N ASN A 42 -14.37 2.16 20.40
CA ASN A 42 -14.38 2.20 21.87
C ASN A 42 -13.11 1.57 22.46
N ILE A 43 -12.62 0.50 21.84
CA ILE A 43 -11.37 -0.17 22.21
C ILE A 43 -10.17 0.73 21.88
N LEU A 44 -10.15 1.35 20.70
CA LEU A 44 -9.09 2.26 20.31
C LEU A 44 -9.05 3.50 21.20
N LEU A 45 -10.18 4.05 21.59
CA LEU A 45 -10.25 5.14 22.57
C LEU A 45 -9.58 4.75 23.89
N GLN A 46 -9.85 3.54 24.41
CA GLN A 46 -9.18 3.06 25.62
C GLN A 46 -7.65 2.99 25.45
N VAL A 47 -7.18 2.51 24.30
CA VAL A 47 -5.73 2.47 24.00
C VAL A 47 -5.15 3.87 23.91
N LEU A 48 -5.83 4.81 23.23
CA LEU A 48 -5.36 6.17 23.04
C LEU A 48 -5.38 7.00 24.33
N ASP A 49 -6.37 6.77 25.20
CA ASP A 49 -6.50 7.50 26.48
C ASP A 49 -5.61 6.92 27.58
N ASP A 50 -5.66 5.60 27.80
CA ASP A 50 -5.01 4.93 28.93
C ASP A 50 -3.62 4.38 28.57
N GLY A 51 -3.32 4.23 27.27
CA GLY A 51 -2.12 3.54 26.79
C GLY A 51 -2.11 2.06 27.16
N GLN A 52 -3.26 1.47 27.46
CA GLN A 52 -3.41 0.09 27.91
C GLN A 52 -4.71 -0.52 27.38
N LEU A 53 -4.71 -1.83 27.23
CA LEU A 53 -5.90 -2.60 26.85
C LEU A 53 -6.00 -3.85 27.70
N THR A 54 -7.19 -4.12 28.23
CA THR A 54 -7.47 -5.37 28.93
C THR A 54 -7.98 -6.40 27.92
N ASP A 55 -7.30 -7.54 27.82
CA ASP A 55 -7.73 -8.62 26.94
C ASP A 55 -8.94 -9.41 27.50
N GLY A 56 -9.48 -10.33 26.68
CA GLY A 56 -10.61 -11.18 27.07
C GLY A 56 -10.33 -12.09 28.27
N GLN A 57 -9.07 -12.26 28.67
CA GLN A 57 -8.64 -13.04 29.83
C GLN A 57 -8.40 -12.18 31.10
N GLY A 58 -8.68 -10.87 31.00
CA GLY A 58 -8.48 -9.93 32.10
C GLY A 58 -7.05 -9.44 32.30
N ARG A 59 -6.14 -9.74 31.37
CA ARG A 59 -4.74 -9.29 31.42
C ARG A 59 -4.62 -7.89 30.82
N ARG A 60 -3.90 -7.00 31.47
CA ARG A 60 -3.59 -5.67 30.98
C ARG A 60 -2.35 -5.73 30.07
N VAL A 61 -2.47 -5.15 28.90
CA VAL A 61 -1.38 -5.03 27.91
C VAL A 61 -1.05 -3.56 27.72
N ASP A 62 0.22 -3.22 27.83
CA ASP A 62 0.73 -1.85 27.73
C ASP A 62 1.01 -1.51 26.26
N PHE A 63 0.42 -0.42 25.76
CA PHE A 63 0.55 0.13 24.41
C PHE A 63 1.35 1.42 24.35
N LYS A 64 1.87 1.93 25.51
CA LYS A 64 2.54 3.25 25.57
C LYS A 64 3.77 3.37 24.70
N ASN A 65 4.39 2.25 24.33
CA ASN A 65 5.56 2.20 23.47
C ASN A 65 5.22 1.78 22.03
N THR A 66 3.96 1.83 21.64
CA THR A 66 3.51 1.53 20.29
C THR A 66 3.18 2.80 19.51
N VAL A 67 3.35 2.76 18.19
CA VAL A 67 2.83 3.76 17.27
C VAL A 67 1.62 3.17 16.58
N LEU A 68 0.46 3.81 16.70
CA LEU A 68 -0.73 3.46 15.94
C LEU A 68 -0.77 4.26 14.64
N VAL A 69 -0.84 3.54 13.53
CA VAL A 69 -1.08 4.12 12.21
C VAL A 69 -2.43 3.61 11.71
N MET A 70 -3.30 4.54 11.32
CA MET A 70 -4.62 4.21 10.79
C MET A 70 -4.74 4.74 9.38
N THR A 71 -5.28 3.95 8.45
CA THR A 71 -5.58 4.39 7.09
C THR A 71 -7.07 4.45 6.86
N SER A 72 -7.52 5.34 6.00
CA SER A 72 -8.92 5.47 5.60
C SER A 72 -9.03 5.95 4.16
N ASN A 73 -10.11 5.56 3.48
CA ASN A 73 -10.49 6.02 2.15
C ASN A 73 -11.53 7.14 2.17
N LEU A 74 -11.87 7.67 3.36
CA LEU A 74 -12.84 8.76 3.47
C LEU A 74 -12.36 10.01 2.74
N GLY A 75 -13.26 10.61 1.96
CA GLY A 75 -12.96 11.80 1.17
C GLY A 75 -12.18 11.55 -0.12
N SER A 76 -11.95 10.28 -0.54
CA SER A 76 -11.21 9.96 -1.77
C SER A 76 -11.81 10.61 -3.02
N ASP A 77 -13.14 10.62 -3.15
CA ASP A 77 -13.84 11.26 -4.29
C ASP A 77 -13.63 12.78 -4.29
N LEU A 78 -13.60 13.40 -3.11
CA LEU A 78 -13.33 14.82 -2.94
C LEU A 78 -11.90 15.16 -3.34
N ILE A 79 -10.92 14.35 -2.89
CA ILE A 79 -9.51 14.50 -3.27
C ILE A 79 -9.34 14.44 -4.79
N GLN A 80 -9.98 13.48 -5.47
CA GLN A 80 -9.91 13.33 -6.92
C GLN A 80 -10.52 14.55 -7.64
N THR A 81 -11.67 15.04 -7.16
CA THR A 81 -12.34 16.21 -7.75
C THR A 81 -11.47 17.45 -7.60
N MET A 82 -10.94 17.70 -6.40
CA MET A 82 -10.12 18.88 -6.11
C MET A 82 -8.76 18.84 -6.81
N ALA A 83 -8.15 17.65 -6.95
CA ALA A 83 -6.88 17.48 -7.68
C ALA A 83 -7.02 17.75 -9.18
N SER A 84 -8.24 17.59 -9.74
CA SER A 84 -8.53 17.92 -11.14
C SER A 84 -8.72 19.43 -11.36
N ASP A 85 -8.99 20.19 -10.30
CA ASP A 85 -9.13 21.64 -10.31
C ASP A 85 -7.78 22.31 -10.02
N SER A 86 -7.20 22.94 -11.03
CA SER A 86 -5.86 23.55 -11.02
C SER A 86 -5.63 24.68 -9.99
N GLY A 87 -6.55 24.90 -9.06
CA GLY A 87 -6.53 26.01 -8.10
C GLY A 87 -6.63 25.59 -6.63
N SER A 88 -6.82 24.31 -6.32
CA SER A 88 -6.95 23.87 -4.93
C SER A 88 -5.57 23.65 -4.32
N ASP A 89 -5.23 24.42 -3.27
CA ASP A 89 -4.03 24.15 -2.48
C ASP A 89 -4.22 22.95 -1.53
N TYR A 90 -3.12 22.48 -0.97
CA TYR A 90 -3.14 21.34 -0.06
C TYR A 90 -3.96 21.58 1.21
N GLU A 91 -3.88 22.80 1.76
CA GLU A 91 -4.56 23.11 3.01
C GLU A 91 -6.07 23.08 2.82
N THR A 92 -6.57 23.67 1.73
CA THR A 92 -8.00 23.64 1.37
C THR A 92 -8.50 22.20 1.17
N MET A 93 -7.73 21.37 0.48
CA MET A 93 -8.07 19.96 0.26
C MET A 93 -8.07 19.19 1.58
N ARG A 94 -7.05 19.40 2.43
CA ARG A 94 -6.93 18.75 3.74
C ARG A 94 -8.13 19.11 4.63
N ASP A 95 -8.49 20.38 4.71
CA ASP A 95 -9.59 20.84 5.55
C ASP A 95 -10.92 20.25 5.10
N ALA A 96 -11.18 20.21 3.79
CA ALA A 96 -12.37 19.58 3.24
C ALA A 96 -12.44 18.06 3.53
N VAL A 97 -11.31 17.34 3.43
CA VAL A 97 -11.23 15.93 3.80
C VAL A 97 -11.45 15.74 5.29
N MET A 98 -10.88 16.61 6.13
CA MET A 98 -11.05 16.53 7.58
C MET A 98 -12.50 16.81 8.01
N GLU A 99 -13.27 17.59 7.28
CA GLU A 99 -14.71 17.76 7.50
C GLU A 99 -15.46 16.44 7.25
N VAL A 100 -15.14 15.72 6.16
CA VAL A 100 -15.69 14.39 5.87
C VAL A 100 -15.34 13.40 6.97
N VAL A 101 -14.08 13.35 7.38
CA VAL A 101 -13.59 12.49 8.47
C VAL A 101 -14.33 12.81 9.78
N GLY A 102 -14.49 14.10 10.12
CA GLY A 102 -15.20 14.55 11.31
C GLY A 102 -16.69 14.23 11.29
N SER A 103 -17.30 14.09 10.11
CA SER A 103 -18.72 13.67 9.98
C SER A 103 -18.89 12.14 10.20
N HIS A 104 -17.85 11.36 9.94
CA HIS A 104 -17.88 9.90 10.03
C HIS A 104 -17.47 9.37 11.40
N PHE A 105 -16.43 9.94 11.98
CA PHE A 105 -15.92 9.52 13.29
C PHE A 105 -16.42 10.45 14.41
N ARG A 106 -16.52 9.91 15.60
CA ARG A 106 -16.91 10.70 16.79
C ARG A 106 -15.83 11.74 17.13
N PRO A 107 -16.22 12.94 17.57
CA PRO A 107 -15.25 14.00 17.91
C PRO A 107 -14.23 13.57 18.96
N GLU A 108 -14.64 12.76 19.94
CA GLU A 108 -13.73 12.25 20.98
C GLU A 108 -12.60 11.39 20.37
N PHE A 109 -12.88 10.65 19.28
CA PHE A 109 -11.87 9.83 18.60
C PHE A 109 -10.89 10.70 17.81
N ILE A 110 -11.41 11.65 17.02
CA ILE A 110 -10.59 12.56 16.24
C ILE A 110 -9.64 13.38 17.12
N ASN A 111 -10.12 13.84 18.28
CA ASN A 111 -9.32 14.64 19.21
C ASN A 111 -8.18 13.86 19.90
N ARG A 112 -8.10 12.54 19.70
CA ARG A 112 -7.01 11.68 20.21
C ARG A 112 -5.99 11.32 19.15
N ILE A 113 -6.22 11.73 17.91
CA ILE A 113 -5.27 11.55 16.82
C ILE A 113 -4.25 12.68 16.88
N ASP A 114 -2.97 12.35 17.02
CA ASP A 114 -1.89 13.34 17.10
C ASP A 114 -1.69 14.06 15.78
N GLU A 115 -1.78 13.33 14.65
CA GLU A 115 -1.54 13.87 13.31
C GLU A 115 -2.41 13.16 12.26
N ALA A 116 -3.00 13.96 11.38
CA ALA A 116 -3.74 13.48 10.22
C ALA A 116 -3.04 13.96 8.93
N VAL A 117 -2.62 12.99 8.12
CA VAL A 117 -1.93 13.23 6.85
C VAL A 117 -2.87 12.87 5.69
N VAL A 118 -3.12 13.83 4.80
CA VAL A 118 -3.89 13.60 3.58
C VAL A 118 -2.92 13.38 2.43
N PHE A 119 -3.07 12.25 1.73
CA PHE A 119 -2.23 11.92 0.59
C PHE A 119 -2.81 12.51 -0.69
N HIS A 120 -1.94 13.08 -1.52
CA HIS A 120 -2.29 13.51 -2.87
C HIS A 120 -2.46 12.31 -3.81
N PRO A 121 -3.28 12.44 -4.86
CA PRO A 121 -3.23 11.50 -5.97
C PRO A 121 -1.83 11.44 -6.57
N LEU A 122 -1.44 10.25 -7.03
CA LEU A 122 -0.13 10.06 -7.64
C LEU A 122 -0.09 10.71 -9.04
N GLU A 123 0.97 11.45 -9.31
CA GLU A 123 1.29 11.98 -10.65
C GLU A 123 2.04 10.94 -11.50
N LYS A 124 2.02 11.09 -12.82
CA LYS A 124 2.67 10.14 -13.75
C LYS A 124 4.16 9.94 -13.44
N ASP A 125 4.88 10.99 -13.08
CA ASP A 125 6.31 10.90 -12.75
C ASP A 125 6.56 10.07 -11.48
N GLN A 126 5.66 10.16 -10.50
CA GLN A 126 5.71 9.33 -9.30
C GLN A 126 5.40 7.86 -9.62
N ILE A 127 4.47 7.61 -10.56
CA ILE A 127 4.19 6.25 -11.06
C ILE A 127 5.42 5.65 -11.72
N ARG A 128 6.20 6.45 -12.48
CA ARG A 128 7.48 6.01 -13.08
C ARG A 128 8.44 5.54 -11.99
N GLY A 129 8.62 6.32 -10.93
CA GLY A 129 9.46 5.92 -9.79
C GLY A 129 8.99 4.63 -9.10
N ILE A 130 7.66 4.43 -9.00
CA ILE A 130 7.09 3.19 -8.46
C ILE A 130 7.35 2.01 -9.41
N ALA A 131 7.26 2.23 -10.73
CA ALA A 131 7.60 1.22 -11.73
C ALA A 131 9.05 0.76 -11.59
N ASP A 132 9.99 1.69 -11.42
CA ASP A 132 11.41 1.38 -11.23
C ASP A 132 11.65 0.52 -9.98
N ILE A 133 10.98 0.83 -8.87
CA ILE A 133 11.04 0.02 -7.64
C ILE A 133 10.50 -1.39 -7.87
N GLN A 134 9.38 -1.54 -8.58
CA GLN A 134 8.78 -2.85 -8.87
C GLN A 134 9.66 -3.66 -9.84
N LEU A 135 10.22 -3.00 -10.86
CA LEU A 135 11.13 -3.61 -11.81
C LEU A 135 12.45 -4.04 -11.15
N HIS A 136 12.91 -3.32 -10.13
CA HIS A 136 14.10 -3.72 -9.39
C HIS A 136 14.00 -5.14 -8.81
N MET A 137 12.83 -5.52 -8.29
CA MET A 137 12.60 -6.89 -7.82
C MET A 137 12.66 -7.94 -8.95
N LEU A 138 12.27 -7.57 -10.16
CA LEU A 138 12.42 -8.43 -11.33
C LEU A 138 13.89 -8.54 -11.75
N HIS A 139 14.63 -7.43 -11.73
CA HIS A 139 16.07 -7.40 -12.03
C HIS A 139 16.84 -8.33 -11.10
N GLU A 140 16.58 -8.32 -9.80
CA GLU A 140 17.25 -9.22 -8.85
C GLU A 140 17.00 -10.71 -9.18
N ARG A 141 15.76 -11.06 -9.53
CA ARG A 141 15.42 -12.45 -9.94
C ARG A 141 16.09 -12.86 -11.26
N LEU A 142 16.27 -11.95 -12.19
CA LEU A 142 16.97 -12.21 -13.46
C LEU A 142 18.47 -12.36 -13.26
N ARG A 143 19.06 -11.57 -12.34
CA ARG A 143 20.49 -11.68 -11.98
C ARG A 143 20.85 -13.04 -11.40
N GLU A 144 19.95 -13.69 -10.66
CA GLU A 144 20.14 -15.07 -10.18
C GLU A 144 20.28 -16.07 -11.31
N ARG A 145 19.85 -15.72 -12.54
CA ARG A 145 19.96 -16.53 -13.76
C ARG A 145 21.01 -16.03 -14.74
N ASP A 146 21.85 -15.11 -14.29
CA ASP A 146 22.87 -14.44 -15.12
C ASP A 146 22.24 -13.70 -16.33
N LEU A 147 21.07 -13.06 -16.11
CA LEU A 147 20.36 -12.26 -17.09
C LEU A 147 20.20 -10.83 -16.58
N SER A 148 20.22 -9.87 -17.50
CA SER A 148 19.93 -8.46 -17.25
C SER A 148 18.74 -8.01 -18.09
N LEU A 149 17.97 -7.05 -17.58
CA LEU A 149 16.84 -6.44 -18.30
C LEU A 149 17.02 -4.92 -18.35
N GLU A 150 16.82 -4.33 -19.50
CA GLU A 150 16.76 -2.88 -19.70
C GLU A 150 15.43 -2.54 -20.37
N LEU A 151 14.77 -1.48 -19.95
CA LEU A 151 13.59 -0.96 -20.61
C LEU A 151 13.97 0.32 -21.36
N THR A 152 13.48 0.44 -22.60
CA THR A 152 13.57 1.72 -23.32
C THR A 152 12.64 2.75 -22.68
N ASP A 153 12.84 4.03 -23.00
CA ASP A 153 11.93 5.09 -22.55
C ASP A 153 10.50 4.87 -23.08
N ALA A 154 10.37 4.32 -24.29
CA ALA A 154 9.08 3.95 -24.88
C ALA A 154 8.39 2.84 -24.09
N ALA A 155 9.12 1.79 -23.73
CA ALA A 155 8.61 0.69 -22.92
C ALA A 155 8.21 1.16 -21.51
N THR A 156 9.04 1.99 -20.89
CA THR A 156 8.76 2.57 -19.58
C THR A 156 7.51 3.46 -19.61
N SER A 157 7.40 4.33 -20.61
CA SER A 157 6.23 5.22 -20.75
C SER A 157 4.95 4.42 -20.98
N LYS A 158 4.99 3.42 -21.86
CA LYS A 158 3.85 2.53 -22.07
C LYS A 158 3.46 1.75 -20.80
N LEU A 159 4.44 1.24 -20.07
CA LEU A 159 4.20 0.51 -18.82
C LEU A 159 3.50 1.41 -17.77
N VAL A 160 3.92 2.67 -17.66
CA VAL A 160 3.29 3.68 -16.80
C VAL A 160 1.85 3.93 -17.25
N ASP A 161 1.61 4.12 -18.55
CA ASP A 161 0.28 4.40 -19.08
C ASP A 161 -0.72 3.24 -18.86
N VAL A 162 -0.29 1.99 -19.04
CA VAL A 162 -1.15 0.81 -18.79
C VAL A 162 -1.22 0.42 -17.31
N GLY A 163 -0.27 0.88 -16.51
CA GLY A 163 -0.17 0.60 -15.08
C GLY A 163 -0.77 1.67 -14.18
N TYR A 164 -1.23 2.77 -14.74
CA TYR A 164 -1.87 3.87 -14.02
C TYR A 164 -3.38 3.84 -14.19
N ASP A 165 -4.09 4.09 -13.12
CA ASP A 165 -5.53 4.30 -13.10
C ASP A 165 -5.84 5.50 -12.21
N PRO A 166 -6.65 6.49 -12.66
CA PRO A 166 -6.97 7.68 -11.88
C PRO A 166 -7.62 7.38 -10.52
N VAL A 167 -8.38 6.27 -10.41
CA VAL A 167 -9.07 5.86 -9.18
C VAL A 167 -8.20 4.97 -8.31
N PHE A 168 -7.50 4.02 -8.92
CA PHE A 168 -6.70 3.02 -8.20
C PHE A 168 -5.21 3.36 -8.11
N GLY A 169 -4.79 4.48 -8.72
CA GLY A 169 -3.40 4.95 -8.70
C GLY A 169 -2.44 3.94 -9.33
N ALA A 170 -1.40 3.56 -8.59
CA ALA A 170 -0.38 2.59 -9.03
C ALA A 170 -0.75 1.12 -8.76
N ARG A 171 -1.91 0.81 -8.19
CA ARG A 171 -2.30 -0.59 -7.91
C ARG A 171 -2.31 -1.50 -9.14
N PRO A 172 -2.74 -1.04 -10.34
CA PRO A 172 -2.67 -1.86 -11.55
C PRO A 172 -1.25 -2.13 -12.04
N LEU A 173 -0.27 -1.31 -11.67
CA LEU A 173 1.11 -1.37 -12.19
C LEU A 173 1.77 -2.74 -11.97
N LYS A 174 1.61 -3.33 -10.79
CA LYS A 174 2.15 -4.66 -10.51
C LYS A 174 1.59 -5.72 -11.48
N ARG A 175 0.29 -5.64 -11.78
CA ARG A 175 -0.36 -6.55 -12.74
C ARG A 175 0.09 -6.26 -14.17
N ALA A 176 0.31 -4.99 -14.50
CA ALA A 176 0.83 -4.58 -15.80
C ALA A 176 2.24 -5.13 -16.01
N ILE A 177 3.16 -4.97 -15.05
CA ILE A 177 4.50 -5.56 -15.09
C ILE A 177 4.42 -7.07 -15.27
N GLN A 178 3.62 -7.75 -14.47
CA GLN A 178 3.46 -9.20 -14.56
C GLN A 178 2.95 -9.64 -15.94
N ARG A 179 1.91 -8.97 -16.45
CA ARG A 179 1.27 -9.34 -17.69
C ARG A 179 2.12 -9.04 -18.92
N TRP A 180 2.73 -7.84 -18.96
CA TRP A 180 3.34 -7.30 -20.14
C TRP A 180 4.86 -7.49 -20.18
N ILE A 181 5.50 -7.71 -19.05
CA ILE A 181 6.94 -7.91 -18.95
C ILE A 181 7.27 -9.31 -18.44
N GLU A 182 6.87 -9.68 -17.21
CA GLU A 182 7.32 -10.93 -16.58
C GLU A 182 6.86 -12.18 -17.33
N ASN A 183 5.59 -12.27 -17.70
CA ASN A 183 5.05 -13.48 -18.34
C ASN A 183 5.64 -13.71 -19.75
N PRO A 184 5.68 -12.71 -20.66
CA PRO A 184 6.30 -12.90 -21.98
C PRO A 184 7.78 -13.20 -21.86
N LEU A 185 8.51 -12.48 -21.00
CA LEU A 185 9.92 -12.70 -20.76
C LEU A 185 10.22 -14.11 -20.25
N ALA A 186 9.41 -14.60 -19.31
CA ALA A 186 9.54 -15.96 -18.79
C ALA A 186 9.35 -17.02 -19.90
N GLN A 187 8.40 -16.82 -20.83
CA GLN A 187 8.21 -17.70 -21.98
C GLN A 187 9.43 -17.71 -22.90
N ASP A 188 9.97 -16.53 -23.20
CA ASP A 188 11.15 -16.39 -24.07
C ASP A 188 12.39 -17.03 -23.42
N ILE A 189 12.59 -16.88 -22.11
CA ILE A 189 13.69 -17.52 -21.38
C ILE A 189 13.52 -19.05 -21.38
N LEU A 190 12.33 -19.55 -21.12
CA LEU A 190 12.05 -21.00 -21.11
C LEU A 190 12.20 -21.63 -22.50
N SER A 191 11.89 -20.89 -23.57
CA SER A 191 12.11 -21.35 -24.94
C SER A 191 13.57 -21.33 -25.38
N GLY A 192 14.47 -20.81 -24.54
CA GLY A 192 15.90 -20.70 -24.86
C GLY A 192 16.26 -19.52 -25.77
N ARG A 193 15.35 -18.54 -25.91
CA ARG A 193 15.61 -17.34 -26.73
C ARG A 193 16.71 -16.46 -26.16
N PHE A 194 16.83 -16.42 -24.82
CA PHE A 194 17.86 -15.67 -24.10
C PHE A 194 18.76 -16.62 -23.30
N MET A 195 20.05 -16.53 -23.54
CA MET A 195 21.06 -17.36 -22.88
C MET A 195 21.61 -16.63 -21.65
N PRO A 196 22.11 -17.37 -20.63
CA PRO A 196 22.86 -16.76 -19.51
C PRO A 196 23.94 -15.80 -20.01
N GLY A 197 24.11 -14.67 -19.35
CA GLY A 197 25.02 -13.59 -19.78
C GLY A 197 24.38 -12.56 -20.71
N SER A 198 23.13 -12.79 -21.18
CA SER A 198 22.46 -11.85 -22.07
C SER A 198 21.90 -10.64 -21.34
N THR A 199 21.99 -9.46 -21.97
CA THR A 199 21.21 -8.26 -21.63
C THR A 199 19.99 -8.21 -22.54
N ILE A 200 18.81 -8.29 -21.95
CA ILE A 200 17.52 -8.25 -22.64
C ILE A 200 17.05 -6.82 -22.67
N VAL A 201 16.66 -6.32 -23.84
CA VAL A 201 16.07 -5.00 -24.02
C VAL A 201 14.58 -5.17 -24.27
N ALA A 202 13.75 -4.59 -23.38
CA ALA A 202 12.32 -4.45 -23.60
C ALA A 202 12.04 -3.12 -24.29
N ASP A 203 11.37 -3.18 -25.44
CA ASP A 203 10.97 -2.03 -26.23
C ASP A 203 9.50 -2.12 -26.63
N VAL A 204 8.99 -1.13 -27.36
CA VAL A 204 7.62 -1.09 -27.87
C VAL A 204 7.63 -0.90 -29.37
N GLU A 205 7.00 -1.82 -30.10
CA GLU A 205 6.77 -1.73 -31.51
C GLU A 205 5.30 -2.03 -31.84
N ASN A 206 4.68 -1.20 -32.67
CA ASN A 206 3.25 -1.32 -33.04
C ASN A 206 2.31 -1.44 -31.82
N ASP A 207 2.62 -0.70 -30.77
CA ASP A 207 1.88 -0.72 -29.50
C ASP A 207 1.96 -2.05 -28.72
N GLU A 208 2.93 -2.91 -29.01
CA GLU A 208 3.19 -4.16 -28.29
C GLU A 208 4.60 -4.16 -27.68
N PHE A 209 4.74 -4.81 -26.52
CA PHE A 209 6.06 -5.01 -25.92
C PHE A 209 6.83 -6.08 -26.70
N ILE A 210 8.04 -5.76 -27.07
CA ILE A 210 8.97 -6.68 -27.74
C ILE A 210 10.24 -6.83 -26.89
N PHE A 211 10.87 -8.00 -26.98
CA PHE A 211 12.09 -8.32 -26.27
C PHE A 211 13.18 -8.76 -27.25
N SER A 212 14.36 -8.18 -27.12
CA SER A 212 15.53 -8.51 -27.93
C SER A 212 16.76 -8.66 -27.05
N ALA A 213 17.72 -9.46 -27.50
CA ALA A 213 19.05 -9.47 -26.88
C ALA A 213 19.83 -8.26 -27.38
N ARG A 214 20.54 -7.57 -26.48
CA ARG A 214 21.50 -6.54 -26.87
C ARG A 214 22.64 -7.24 -27.63
N GLU A 215 22.87 -6.85 -28.89
CA GLU A 215 24.08 -7.22 -29.62
C GLU A 215 25.28 -6.52 -28.95
N GLY A 216 26.30 -7.30 -28.56
CA GLY A 216 27.51 -6.83 -27.91
C GLY A 216 28.49 -6.17 -28.85
#